data_18174ed3e1a0739d6a99d75bdff48264
#
_entry.id   18174ed3e1a0739d6a99d75bdff48264
#
_cell.length_a   1.000
_cell.length_b   1.000
_cell.length_c   1.000
_cell.angle_alpha   90.00
_cell.angle_beta   90.00
_cell.angle_gamma   90.00
#
_symmetry.space_group_name_H-M   'P 1'
#
loop_
_entity.id
_entity.type
_entity.pdbx_description
1 polymer ?
#
loop_
_entity_poly.entity_id
_entity_poly.type
_entity_poly.pdbx_seq_one_letter_code
_entity_poly.pdbx_strand_id
1 'polypeptide(L)'
;VKKIRDWFSDVSRNDGKTLEEFCSAFVDKDSEKIEQIFGDYLWNTISIRDTAVAKEKKENFYHGILLGLLGYKSNWLIKSNAESGIGYSDILIEAPENRTGIVIELKYAEDGNMDAACKQALKQIEDKDYIAKLKQDGMRNFIKYGVACYKKDCKVMIYEE
;
A
#
# COMPACT_ATOMS: atom_id res chain seq x y z
N VAL A 1 -7.00 15.94 0.43
CA VAL A 1 -5.69 16.59 0.28
C VAL A 1 -5.29 17.33 1.56
N LYS A 2 -6.19 18.15 2.15
CA LYS A 2 -5.90 18.89 3.39
C LYS A 2 -5.61 17.94 4.56
N LYS A 3 -6.42 16.90 4.76
CA LYS A 3 -6.25 15.92 5.84
C LYS A 3 -4.92 15.16 5.74
N ILE A 4 -4.48 14.85 4.52
CA ILE A 4 -3.18 14.22 4.28
C ILE A 4 -2.05 15.18 4.66
N ARG A 5 -2.17 16.46 4.28
CA ARG A 5 -1.19 17.48 4.65
C ARG A 5 -1.10 17.67 6.16
N ASP A 6 -2.25 17.73 6.83
CA ASP A 6 -2.31 17.92 8.30
C ASP A 6 -1.66 16.73 9.00
N TRP A 7 -1.92 15.49 8.54
CA TRP A 7 -1.28 14.30 9.06
C TRP A 7 0.24 14.29 8.81
N PHE A 8 0.67 14.65 7.60
CA PHE A 8 2.10 14.82 7.30
C PHE A 8 2.75 15.87 8.19
N SER A 9 2.05 16.97 8.45
CA SER A 9 2.54 18.02 9.35
C SER A 9 2.68 17.51 10.78
N ASP A 10 1.71 16.75 11.26
CA ASP A 10 1.74 16.20 12.61
C ASP A 10 2.83 15.13 12.75
N VAL A 11 3.00 14.28 11.75
CA VAL A 11 4.06 13.27 11.72
C VAL A 11 5.44 13.92 11.60
N SER A 12 5.58 14.97 10.79
CA SER A 12 6.86 15.70 10.71
C SER A 12 7.22 16.42 12.01
N ARG A 13 6.21 16.89 12.77
CA ARG A 13 6.43 17.42 14.12
C ARG A 13 6.88 16.35 15.11
N ASN A 14 6.50 15.08 14.88
CA ASN A 14 6.93 13.93 15.66
C ASN A 14 8.19 13.27 15.07
N ASP A 15 9.08 14.04 14.44
CA ASP A 15 10.35 13.62 13.84
C ASP A 15 10.21 12.62 12.67
N GLY A 16 9.02 12.49 12.08
CA GLY A 16 8.75 11.53 11.00
C GLY A 16 8.90 10.07 11.41
N LYS A 17 9.00 9.78 12.70
CA LYS A 17 9.24 8.45 13.23
C LYS A 17 8.18 7.43 12.77
N THR A 18 6.91 7.81 12.80
CA THR A 18 5.81 6.93 12.40
C THR A 18 5.87 6.58 10.91
N LEU A 19 6.22 7.54 10.04
CA LEU A 19 6.40 7.28 8.61
C LEU A 19 7.62 6.41 8.33
N GLU A 20 8.72 6.62 9.06
CA GLU A 20 9.90 5.78 8.95
C GLU A 20 9.59 4.34 9.37
N GLU A 21 8.89 4.15 10.49
CA GLU A 21 8.46 2.83 10.94
C GLU A 21 7.52 2.16 9.94
N PHE A 22 6.60 2.92 9.35
CA PHE A 22 5.67 2.42 8.33
C PHE A 22 6.42 1.92 7.10
N CYS A 23 7.30 2.72 6.54
CA CYS A 23 8.07 2.34 5.36
C CYS A 23 9.03 1.18 5.66
N SER A 24 9.73 1.22 6.80
CA SER A 24 10.63 0.13 7.21
C SER A 24 9.91 -1.21 7.37
N ALA A 25 8.66 -1.18 7.83
CA ALA A 25 7.87 -2.40 7.99
C ALA A 25 7.65 -3.15 6.67
N PHE A 26 7.59 -2.44 5.53
CA PHE A 26 7.50 -3.08 4.22
C PHE A 26 8.77 -3.86 3.84
N VAL A 27 9.94 -3.35 4.17
CA VAL A 27 11.21 -4.04 3.93
C VAL A 27 11.42 -5.18 4.93
N ASP A 28 10.97 -4.99 6.18
CA ASP A 28 11.14 -5.94 7.28
C ASP A 28 10.10 -7.07 7.27
N LYS A 29 9.19 -7.09 6.32
CA LYS A 29 8.09 -8.07 6.22
C LYS A 29 7.17 -8.07 7.44
N ASP A 30 7.01 -6.92 8.07
CA ASP A 30 6.16 -6.74 9.26
C ASP A 30 4.75 -6.29 8.87
N SER A 31 3.97 -7.24 8.37
CA SER A 31 2.59 -6.98 7.91
C SER A 31 1.68 -6.47 9.04
N GLU A 32 1.90 -6.91 10.27
CA GLU A 32 1.12 -6.46 11.42
C GLU A 32 1.35 -4.97 11.71
N LYS A 33 2.59 -4.52 11.66
CA LYS A 33 2.93 -3.10 11.86
C LYS A 33 2.40 -2.23 10.73
N ILE A 34 2.48 -2.69 9.47
CA ILE A 34 1.89 -1.99 8.33
C ILE A 34 0.38 -1.82 8.57
N GLU A 35 -0.30 -2.90 8.91
CA GLU A 35 -1.75 -2.91 9.15
C GLU A 35 -2.13 -1.97 10.29
N GLN A 36 -1.39 -2.01 11.40
CA GLN A 36 -1.64 -1.15 12.56
C GLN A 36 -1.50 0.33 12.22
N ILE A 37 -0.38 0.73 11.62
CA ILE A 37 -0.11 2.15 11.31
C ILE A 37 -1.08 2.66 10.25
N PHE A 38 -1.29 1.89 9.19
CA PHE A 38 -2.22 2.28 8.13
C PHE A 38 -3.66 2.33 8.63
N GLY A 39 -4.06 1.35 9.44
CA GLY A 39 -5.37 1.31 10.07
C GLY A 39 -5.61 2.51 10.99
N ASP A 40 -4.66 2.87 11.83
CA ASP A 40 -4.75 4.05 12.70
C ASP A 40 -4.87 5.34 11.88
N TYR A 41 -4.13 5.45 10.79
CA TYR A 41 -4.24 6.57 9.88
C TYR A 41 -5.64 6.67 9.26
N LEU A 42 -6.15 5.56 8.73
CA LEU A 42 -7.49 5.51 8.13
C LEU A 42 -8.57 5.88 9.16
N TRP A 43 -8.47 5.34 10.37
CA TRP A 43 -9.43 5.59 11.44
C TRP A 43 -9.50 7.08 11.80
N ASN A 44 -8.36 7.76 11.87
CA ASN A 44 -8.27 9.15 12.28
C ASN A 44 -8.54 10.17 11.15
N THR A 45 -8.44 9.77 9.88
CA THR A 45 -8.48 10.71 8.76
C THR A 45 -9.66 10.54 7.82
N ILE A 46 -10.23 9.33 7.70
CA ILE A 46 -11.32 9.05 6.77
C ILE A 46 -12.67 9.24 7.46
N SER A 47 -13.60 9.95 6.80
CA SER A 47 -15.00 9.97 7.20
C SER A 47 -15.78 8.90 6.43
N ILE A 48 -16.88 8.41 7.01
CA ILE A 48 -17.76 7.43 6.36
C ILE A 48 -18.32 7.98 5.03
N ARG A 49 -18.49 9.30 4.94
CA ARG A 49 -18.95 9.97 3.70
C ARG A 49 -17.96 9.83 2.55
N ASP A 50 -16.66 9.75 2.86
CA ASP A 50 -15.60 9.59 1.85
C ASP A 50 -15.63 8.20 1.19
N THR A 51 -16.36 7.24 1.76
CA THR A 51 -16.46 5.88 1.25
C THR A 51 -17.73 5.64 0.40
N ALA A 52 -18.58 6.64 0.18
CA ALA A 52 -19.84 6.52 -0.56
C ALA A 52 -19.67 6.71 -2.08
N VAL A 53 -18.63 6.12 -2.68
CA VAL A 53 -18.32 6.20 -4.12
C VAL A 53 -18.22 4.80 -4.73
N ALA A 54 -18.16 4.73 -6.06
CA ALA A 54 -18.00 3.45 -6.78
C ALA A 54 -16.71 2.71 -6.38
N LYS A 55 -16.70 1.38 -6.49
CA LYS A 55 -15.59 0.51 -6.05
C LYS A 55 -14.25 0.96 -6.62
N GLU A 56 -14.17 1.23 -7.91
CA GLU A 56 -12.91 1.64 -8.57
C GLU A 56 -12.37 2.95 -8.01
N LYS A 57 -13.26 3.90 -7.71
CA LYS A 57 -12.89 5.18 -7.08
C LYS A 57 -12.45 4.99 -5.64
N LYS A 58 -13.03 4.02 -4.92
CA LYS A 58 -12.60 3.67 -3.58
C LYS A 58 -11.18 3.09 -3.59
N GLU A 59 -10.91 2.15 -4.47
CA GLU A 59 -9.57 1.58 -4.63
C GLU A 59 -8.54 2.66 -4.96
N ASN A 60 -8.85 3.55 -5.90
CA ASN A 60 -7.99 4.69 -6.24
C ASN A 60 -7.75 5.63 -5.07
N PHE A 61 -8.76 5.85 -4.25
CA PHE A 61 -8.65 6.71 -3.07
C PHE A 61 -7.65 6.14 -2.05
N TYR A 62 -7.80 4.88 -1.66
CA TYR A 62 -6.88 4.21 -0.73
C TYR A 62 -5.49 4.02 -1.32
N HIS A 63 -5.42 3.72 -2.60
CA HIS A 63 -4.18 3.64 -3.35
C HIS A 63 -3.41 4.96 -3.29
N GLY A 64 -4.07 6.08 -3.53
CA GLY A 64 -3.47 7.41 -3.46
C GLY A 64 -2.95 7.76 -2.07
N ILE A 65 -3.68 7.38 -1.02
CA ILE A 65 -3.23 7.55 0.36
C ILE A 65 -1.95 6.75 0.61
N LEU A 66 -1.96 5.47 0.27
CA LEU A 66 -0.81 4.58 0.47
C LEU A 66 0.42 5.09 -0.29
N LEU A 67 0.23 5.47 -1.54
CA LEU A 67 1.30 6.03 -2.37
C LEU A 67 1.90 7.30 -1.75
N GLY A 68 1.06 8.18 -1.21
CA GLY A 68 1.50 9.40 -0.53
C GLY A 68 2.33 9.11 0.72
N LEU A 69 1.94 8.11 1.51
CA LEU A 69 2.67 7.71 2.72
C LEU A 69 4.04 7.10 2.37
N LEU A 70 4.09 6.24 1.36
CA LEU A 70 5.32 5.60 0.91
C LEU A 70 6.30 6.60 0.27
N GLY A 71 5.79 7.70 -0.28
CA GLY A 71 6.61 8.78 -0.84
C GLY A 71 7.51 9.48 0.18
N TYR A 72 7.35 9.22 1.48
CA TYR A 72 8.28 9.66 2.52
C TYR A 72 9.72 9.18 2.26
N LYS A 73 9.89 8.00 1.70
CA LYS A 73 11.21 7.46 1.34
C LYS A 73 11.66 8.02 0.01
N SER A 74 12.38 9.14 0.04
CA SER A 74 12.86 9.85 -1.15
C SER A 74 13.82 9.02 -2.02
N ASN A 75 14.50 8.03 -1.43
CA ASN A 75 15.44 7.15 -2.13
C ASN A 75 14.80 5.88 -2.71
N TRP A 76 13.50 5.68 -2.50
CA TRP A 76 12.76 4.59 -3.11
C TRP A 76 12.26 5.01 -4.49
N LEU A 77 12.40 4.14 -5.47
CA LEU A 77 11.74 4.31 -6.75
C LEU A 77 10.36 3.66 -6.67
N ILE A 78 9.32 4.49 -6.69
CA ILE A 78 7.95 4.05 -6.55
C ILE A 78 7.21 4.29 -7.87
N LYS A 79 6.63 3.23 -8.41
CA LYS A 79 5.81 3.28 -9.62
C LYS A 79 4.40 2.78 -9.34
N SER A 80 3.45 3.51 -9.85
CA SER A 80 2.05 3.13 -9.82
C SER A 80 1.64 2.69 -11.22
N ASN A 81 1.13 1.45 -11.35
CA ASN A 81 0.70 0.93 -12.65
C ASN A 81 -0.79 1.15 -12.85
N ALA A 82 -1.13 1.84 -13.94
CA ALA A 82 -2.50 1.94 -14.41
C ALA A 82 -2.87 0.67 -15.19
N GLU A 83 -3.90 -0.02 -14.76
CA GLU A 83 -4.53 -1.00 -15.62
C GLU A 83 -5.41 -0.30 -16.66
N SER A 84 -5.41 -0.84 -17.87
CA SER A 84 -6.07 -0.29 -19.06
C SER A 84 -7.47 0.27 -18.76
N GLY A 85 -7.56 1.56 -18.48
CA GLY A 85 -8.81 2.30 -18.38
C GLY A 85 -9.57 2.21 -17.05
N ILE A 86 -9.14 1.41 -16.10
CA ILE A 86 -9.93 1.11 -14.88
C ILE A 86 -9.31 1.66 -13.59
N GLY A 87 -8.17 2.35 -13.66
CA GLY A 87 -7.53 2.96 -12.49
C GLY A 87 -6.24 2.26 -12.06
N TYR A 88 -5.68 2.70 -10.93
CA TYR A 88 -4.41 2.23 -10.39
C TYR A 88 -4.67 1.23 -9.28
N SER A 89 -4.17 0.03 -9.39
CA SER A 89 -4.30 -0.98 -8.33
C SER A 89 -2.97 -1.42 -7.73
N ASP A 90 -1.88 -1.29 -8.49
CA ASP A 90 -0.58 -1.83 -8.12
C ASP A 90 0.42 -0.75 -7.80
N ILE A 91 1.25 -1.01 -6.80
CA ILE A 91 2.43 -0.20 -6.48
C ILE A 91 3.67 -1.09 -6.56
N LEU A 92 4.65 -0.66 -7.35
CA LEU A 92 5.94 -1.32 -7.47
C LEU A 92 7.00 -0.44 -6.81
N ILE A 93 7.77 -1.01 -5.89
CA ILE A 93 8.81 -0.29 -5.16
C ILE A 93 10.15 -0.95 -5.40
N GLU A 94 11.16 -0.16 -5.77
CA GLU A 94 12.54 -0.55 -5.75
C GLU A 94 13.23 0.15 -4.58
N ALA A 95 13.51 -0.61 -3.53
CA ALA A 95 14.17 -0.11 -2.33
C ALA A 95 15.65 -0.49 -2.35
N PRO A 96 16.57 0.46 -2.12
CA PRO A 96 18.00 0.15 -2.12
C PRO A 96 18.39 -0.80 -0.98
N GLU A 97 17.63 -0.83 0.10
CA GLU A 97 17.86 -1.74 1.23
C GLU A 97 17.82 -3.20 0.76
N ASN A 98 18.96 -3.87 0.78
CA ASN A 98 19.15 -5.24 0.29
C ASN A 98 18.65 -5.48 -1.15
N ARG A 99 18.57 -4.44 -1.97
CA ARG A 99 18.01 -4.52 -3.32
C ARG A 99 16.65 -5.21 -3.33
N THR A 100 15.74 -4.67 -2.53
CA THR A 100 14.42 -5.25 -2.31
C THR A 100 13.40 -4.65 -3.28
N GLY A 101 12.76 -5.52 -4.06
CA GLY A 101 11.60 -5.18 -4.86
C GLY A 101 10.33 -5.52 -4.11
N ILE A 102 9.40 -4.58 -4.00
CA ILE A 102 8.15 -4.75 -3.29
C ILE A 102 6.99 -4.53 -4.27
N VAL A 103 6.05 -5.46 -4.26
CA VAL A 103 4.81 -5.35 -5.04
C VAL A 103 3.64 -5.28 -4.07
N ILE A 104 2.81 -4.27 -4.24
CA ILE A 104 1.61 -4.08 -3.43
C ILE A 104 0.40 -4.01 -4.35
N GLU A 105 -0.57 -4.89 -4.14
CA GLU A 105 -1.88 -4.84 -4.78
C GLU A 105 -2.91 -4.44 -3.73
N LEU A 106 -3.71 -3.42 -4.03
CA LEU A 106 -4.74 -2.93 -3.13
C LEU A 106 -6.13 -3.24 -3.68
N LYS A 107 -7.00 -3.75 -2.82
CA LYS A 107 -8.40 -4.04 -3.13
C LYS A 107 -9.33 -3.39 -2.10
N TYR A 108 -10.50 -2.98 -2.55
CA TYR A 108 -11.58 -2.60 -1.65
C TYR A 108 -12.52 -3.79 -1.45
N ALA A 109 -12.76 -4.17 -0.20
CA ALA A 109 -13.62 -5.30 0.15
C ALA A 109 -15.08 -4.83 0.25
N GLU A 110 -15.83 -4.83 -0.85
CA GLU A 110 -17.21 -4.35 -0.92
C GLU A 110 -18.14 -5.01 0.10
N ASP A 111 -17.95 -6.29 0.35
CA ASP A 111 -18.73 -7.09 1.29
C ASP A 111 -18.13 -7.10 2.71
N GLY A 112 -17.04 -6.39 2.94
CA GLY A 112 -16.32 -6.39 4.22
C GLY A 112 -15.41 -7.59 4.44
N ASN A 113 -15.34 -8.54 3.52
CA ASN A 113 -14.46 -9.71 3.62
C ASN A 113 -13.03 -9.35 3.17
N MET A 114 -12.27 -8.75 4.07
CA MET A 114 -10.92 -8.29 3.78
C MET A 114 -9.94 -9.46 3.57
N ASP A 115 -10.14 -10.59 4.21
CA ASP A 115 -9.31 -11.79 4.00
C ASP A 115 -9.39 -12.27 2.56
N ALA A 116 -10.59 -12.40 2.03
CA ALA A 116 -10.79 -12.80 0.63
C ALA A 116 -10.21 -11.78 -0.34
N ALA A 117 -10.37 -10.49 -0.06
CA ALA A 117 -9.81 -9.42 -0.89
C ALA A 117 -8.28 -9.44 -0.90
N CYS A 118 -7.63 -9.66 0.25
CA CYS A 118 -6.18 -9.81 0.33
C CYS A 118 -5.68 -11.01 -0.50
N LYS A 119 -6.35 -12.14 -0.38
CA LYS A 119 -6.00 -13.35 -1.16
C LYS A 119 -6.16 -13.13 -2.66
N GLN A 120 -7.21 -12.44 -3.06
CA GLN A 120 -7.43 -12.06 -4.46
C GLN A 120 -6.33 -11.11 -4.95
N ALA A 121 -5.93 -10.15 -4.12
CA ALA A 121 -4.84 -9.23 -4.44
C ALA A 121 -3.52 -9.96 -4.66
N LEU A 122 -3.16 -10.88 -3.76
CA LEU A 122 -1.95 -11.69 -3.88
C LEU A 122 -1.97 -12.56 -5.14
N LYS A 123 -3.10 -13.18 -5.45
CA LYS A 123 -3.26 -13.95 -6.68
C LYS A 123 -3.07 -13.09 -7.92
N GLN A 124 -3.59 -11.88 -7.92
CA GLN A 124 -3.45 -10.95 -9.02
C GLN A 124 -1.99 -10.55 -9.25
N ILE A 125 -1.20 -10.38 -8.18
CA ILE A 125 0.25 -10.14 -8.29
C ILE A 125 0.94 -11.31 -9.00
N GLU A 126 0.61 -12.55 -8.64
CA GLU A 126 1.17 -13.74 -9.29
C GLU A 126 0.83 -13.80 -10.78
N ASP A 127 -0.42 -13.52 -11.12
CA ASP A 127 -0.90 -13.58 -12.51
C ASP A 127 -0.22 -12.54 -13.42
N LYS A 128 0.25 -11.42 -12.86
CA LYS A 128 0.86 -10.32 -13.64
C LYS A 128 2.38 -10.39 -13.81
N ASP A 129 3.06 -11.25 -13.07
CA ASP A 129 4.51 -11.48 -13.14
C ASP A 129 5.38 -10.22 -13.11
N TYR A 130 5.22 -9.40 -12.09
CA TYR A 130 6.06 -8.20 -11.89
C TYR A 130 7.50 -8.52 -11.48
N ILE A 131 7.75 -9.73 -11.02
CA ILE A 131 9.07 -10.13 -10.49
C ILE A 131 10.12 -10.11 -11.59
N ALA A 132 9.78 -10.53 -12.79
CA ALA A 132 10.71 -10.52 -13.93
C ALA A 132 11.26 -9.11 -14.19
N LYS A 133 10.39 -8.10 -14.15
CA LYS A 133 10.79 -6.69 -14.32
C LYS A 133 11.69 -6.22 -13.19
N LEU A 134 11.33 -6.52 -11.94
CA LEU A 134 12.13 -6.13 -10.78
C LEU A 134 13.52 -6.77 -10.81
N LYS A 135 13.63 -8.02 -11.23
CA LYS A 135 14.92 -8.69 -11.45
C LYS A 135 15.74 -7.99 -12.52
N GLN A 136 15.12 -7.61 -13.62
CA GLN A 136 15.77 -6.89 -14.72
C GLN A 136 16.31 -5.54 -14.24
N ASP A 137 15.60 -4.88 -13.32
CA ASP A 137 16.00 -3.60 -12.73
C ASP A 137 17.04 -3.76 -11.61
N GLY A 138 17.51 -4.96 -11.34
CA GLY A 138 18.60 -5.25 -10.40
C GLY A 138 18.16 -5.61 -8.99
N MET A 139 16.87 -5.81 -8.74
CA MET A 139 16.37 -6.28 -7.45
C MET A 139 16.69 -7.76 -7.25
N ARG A 140 16.96 -8.14 -6.00
CA ARG A 140 17.35 -9.52 -5.64
C ARG A 140 16.42 -10.15 -4.60
N ASN A 141 15.80 -9.34 -3.75
CA ASN A 141 14.85 -9.79 -2.77
C ASN A 141 13.46 -9.28 -3.15
N PHE A 142 12.44 -10.11 -3.04
CA PHE A 142 11.10 -9.79 -3.51
C PHE A 142 10.09 -10.02 -2.40
N ILE A 143 9.22 -9.02 -2.19
CA ILE A 143 8.16 -9.10 -1.20
C ILE A 143 6.85 -8.70 -1.88
N LYS A 144 5.80 -9.47 -1.65
CA LYS A 144 4.48 -9.25 -2.23
C LYS A 144 3.48 -9.04 -1.12
N TYR A 145 2.71 -7.95 -1.21
CA TYR A 145 1.67 -7.61 -0.24
C TYR A 145 0.32 -7.51 -0.92
N GLY A 146 -0.68 -8.16 -0.32
CA GLY A 146 -2.08 -7.88 -0.59
C GLY A 146 -2.64 -6.98 0.49
N VAL A 147 -3.20 -5.85 0.11
CA VAL A 147 -3.82 -4.89 1.02
C VAL A 147 -5.30 -4.78 0.70
N ALA A 148 -6.14 -5.01 1.69
CA ALA A 148 -7.58 -4.81 1.56
C ALA A 148 -8.03 -3.69 2.48
N CYS A 149 -8.91 -2.83 1.96
CA CYS A 149 -9.53 -1.77 2.73
C CYS A 149 -11.04 -1.94 2.74
N TYR A 150 -11.65 -1.59 3.86
CA TYR A 150 -13.09 -1.52 4.02
C TYR A 150 -13.42 -0.41 5.00
N LYS A 151 -14.09 0.64 4.52
CA LYS A 151 -14.40 1.84 5.33
C LYS A 151 -13.13 2.40 5.99
N LYS A 152 -13.02 2.32 7.32
CA LYS A 152 -11.88 2.83 8.09
C LYS A 152 -10.88 1.74 8.48
N ASP A 153 -11.08 0.52 8.02
CA ASP A 153 -10.25 -0.63 8.35
C ASP A 153 -9.40 -1.08 7.16
N CYS A 154 -8.31 -1.75 7.48
CA CYS A 154 -7.49 -2.41 6.48
C CYS A 154 -6.99 -3.75 6.99
N LYS A 155 -6.60 -4.60 6.06
CA LYS A 155 -5.89 -5.84 6.32
C LYS A 155 -4.72 -5.96 5.35
N VAL A 156 -3.60 -6.46 5.86
CA VAL A 156 -2.38 -6.65 5.08
C VAL A 156 -1.93 -8.09 5.19
N MET A 157 -1.77 -8.74 4.04
CA MET A 157 -1.22 -10.09 3.95
C MET A 157 0.05 -10.06 3.12
N ILE A 158 1.04 -10.82 3.57
CA ILE A 158 2.27 -11.04 2.83
C ILE A 158 2.20 -12.42 2.16
N TYR A 159 2.73 -12.51 0.93
CA TYR A 159 2.89 -13.80 0.29
C TYR A 159 4.13 -14.50 0.84
N GLU A 160 3.94 -15.68 1.37
CA GLU A 160 5.01 -16.58 1.81
C GLU A 160 5.07 -17.77 0.86
N GLU A 161 6.24 -18.01 0.28
CA GLU A 161 6.48 -19.22 -0.50
C GLU A 161 6.60 -20.45 0.40
#